data_1de493625d6050546368f17f1baf693c
#
_entry.id   1de493625d6050546368f17f1baf693c
#
_cell.length_a   1.000
_cell.length_b   1.000
_cell.length_c   1.000
_cell.angle_alpha   90.00
_cell.angle_beta   90.00
_cell.angle_gamma   90.00
#
_symmetry.space_group_name_H-M   'P 1'
#
loop_
_entity.id
_entity.type
_entity.pdbx_description
1 polymer ?
#
loop_
_entity_poly.entity_id
_entity_poly.type
_entity_poly.pdbx_seq_one_letter_code
_entity_poly.pdbx_strand_id
1 'polypeptide(L)'
;LLIPEAKDPKPKGEKIDLNIIFEDKDLIVIDKPKGIVVHPAPGNHSKTLVNALINHCGSSLSGIGGEKRPGIVHRLDKDTSGLIVVAKNDKSHNGLSEQFKNHGRDGKLIRSYQAIVWGIPKFSSGSITTYLGRSSKNRKKIAIYKDEKPRRKIAITHWKTLKKNTLNDISLIECKLETGRTHQIRVHLDHISHPV
;
A
#
# COMPACT_ATOMS: atom_id res chain seq x y z
N LEU A 1 -12.06 38.38 -0.81
CA LEU A 1 -11.60 36.99 -0.81
C LEU A 1 -11.32 36.60 -2.26
N LEU A 2 -10.06 36.40 -2.61
CA LEU A 2 -9.67 35.82 -3.90
C LEU A 2 -9.86 34.29 -3.78
N ILE A 3 -10.82 33.77 -4.50
CA ILE A 3 -11.00 32.31 -4.65
C ILE A 3 -10.02 31.87 -5.74
N PRO A 4 -9.03 30.99 -5.44
CA PRO A 4 -8.10 30.50 -6.46
C PRO A 4 -8.88 29.73 -7.54
N GLU A 5 -8.45 29.82 -8.80
CA GLU A 5 -9.01 29.01 -9.87
C GLU A 5 -8.94 27.52 -9.53
N ALA A 6 -10.01 26.80 -9.84
CA ALA A 6 -10.07 25.35 -9.65
C ALA A 6 -9.02 24.67 -10.56
N LYS A 7 -8.00 24.07 -9.97
CA LYS A 7 -7.01 23.29 -10.71
C LYS A 7 -7.67 22.01 -11.22
N ASP A 8 -7.40 21.66 -12.49
CA ASP A 8 -7.82 20.40 -13.09
C ASP A 8 -7.40 19.24 -12.17
N PRO A 9 -8.36 18.44 -11.65
CA PRO A 9 -8.05 17.33 -10.75
C PRO A 9 -7.42 16.14 -11.45
N LYS A 10 -7.35 16.11 -12.79
CA LYS A 10 -6.82 14.99 -13.58
C LYS A 10 -5.30 14.98 -13.54
N PRO A 11 -4.67 13.88 -13.09
CA PRO A 11 -3.23 13.74 -13.19
C PRO A 11 -2.81 13.68 -14.66
N LYS A 12 -1.75 14.40 -15.01
CA LYS A 12 -1.16 14.38 -16.35
C LYS A 12 -0.04 13.34 -16.41
N GLY A 13 0.19 12.77 -17.60
CA GLY A 13 1.33 11.89 -17.82
C GLY A 13 2.65 12.63 -17.63
N GLU A 14 3.59 12.01 -16.92
CA GLU A 14 4.93 12.53 -16.71
C GLU A 14 5.95 11.46 -17.05
N LYS A 15 7.04 11.85 -17.73
CA LYS A 15 8.14 10.93 -18.06
C LYS A 15 8.93 10.61 -16.78
N ILE A 16 8.59 9.50 -16.16
CA ILE A 16 9.23 8.94 -14.97
C ILE A 16 9.53 7.48 -15.30
N ASP A 17 10.76 7.05 -15.09
CA ASP A 17 11.18 5.69 -15.37
C ASP A 17 10.44 4.68 -14.48
N LEU A 18 9.92 3.61 -15.08
CA LEU A 18 9.24 2.51 -14.43
C LEU A 18 10.10 1.26 -14.48
N ASN A 19 10.35 0.65 -13.34
CA ASN A 19 10.94 -0.68 -13.28
C ASN A 19 9.84 -1.73 -13.49
N ILE A 20 9.58 -2.05 -14.77
CA ILE A 20 8.53 -2.99 -15.19
C ILE A 20 9.06 -4.41 -15.06
N ILE A 21 8.39 -5.23 -14.23
CA ILE A 21 8.72 -6.63 -14.01
C ILE A 21 7.94 -7.54 -14.97
N PHE A 22 6.70 -7.14 -15.28
CA PHE A 22 5.84 -7.86 -16.21
C PHE A 22 4.81 -6.89 -16.81
N GLU A 23 4.50 -7.07 -18.07
CA GLU A 23 3.42 -6.33 -18.75
C GLU A 23 2.80 -7.18 -19.86
N ASP A 24 1.47 -7.17 -19.93
CA ASP A 24 0.69 -7.70 -21.04
C ASP A 24 -0.46 -6.74 -21.43
N LYS A 25 -1.45 -7.23 -22.15
CA LYS A 25 -2.63 -6.43 -22.55
C LYS A 25 -3.57 -6.11 -21.38
N ASP A 26 -3.52 -6.88 -20.29
CA ASP A 26 -4.48 -6.83 -19.19
C ASP A 26 -3.93 -6.12 -17.95
N LEU A 27 -2.65 -6.28 -17.65
CA LEU A 27 -2.05 -5.71 -16.45
C LEU A 27 -0.56 -5.36 -16.63
N ILE A 28 -0.04 -4.54 -15.73
CA ILE A 28 1.38 -4.24 -15.58
C ILE A 28 1.79 -4.42 -14.13
N VAL A 29 2.94 -5.06 -13.91
CA VAL A 29 3.57 -5.22 -12.59
C VAL A 29 4.85 -4.40 -12.54
N ILE A 30 4.96 -3.55 -11.54
CA ILE A 30 6.07 -2.62 -11.38
C ILE A 30 6.73 -2.87 -10.03
N ASP A 31 8.06 -2.89 -10.00
CA ASP A 31 8.80 -2.75 -8.75
C ASP A 31 8.91 -1.25 -8.40
N LYS A 32 8.02 -0.82 -7.50
CA LYS A 32 7.95 0.58 -7.08
C LYS A 32 9.14 0.93 -6.19
N PRO A 33 9.96 1.92 -6.53
CA PRO A 33 11.02 2.38 -5.64
C PRO A 33 10.43 3.09 -4.40
N LYS A 34 11.23 3.20 -3.33
CA LYS A 34 10.91 4.10 -2.21
C LYS A 34 10.88 5.56 -2.68
N GLY A 35 10.18 6.42 -1.96
CA GLY A 35 10.13 7.86 -2.21
C GLY A 35 9.03 8.32 -3.16
N ILE A 36 8.39 7.41 -3.92
CA ILE A 36 7.30 7.73 -4.85
C ILE A 36 5.95 7.33 -4.24
N VAL A 37 4.99 8.26 -4.23
CA VAL A 37 3.59 7.96 -3.88
C VAL A 37 2.86 7.33 -5.06
N VAL A 38 1.91 6.46 -4.79
CA VAL A 38 1.19 5.73 -5.85
C VAL A 38 0.29 6.67 -6.67
N HIS A 39 -0.45 7.56 -6.03
CA HIS A 39 -1.42 8.45 -6.70
C HIS A 39 -1.42 9.83 -6.07
N PRO A 40 -1.89 10.87 -6.80
CA PRO A 40 -1.95 12.23 -6.27
C PRO A 40 -2.74 12.31 -4.95
N ALA A 41 -2.17 13.04 -4.02
CA ALA A 41 -2.73 13.30 -2.69
C ALA A 41 -2.30 14.69 -2.18
N PRO A 42 -2.93 15.25 -1.15
CA PRO A 42 -2.47 16.51 -0.56
C PRO A 42 -0.98 16.47 -0.24
N GLY A 43 -0.24 17.46 -0.77
CA GLY A 43 1.22 17.56 -0.68
C GLY A 43 2.01 16.75 -1.74
N ASN A 44 1.36 15.99 -2.61
CA ASN A 44 1.99 15.26 -3.72
C ASN A 44 1.00 15.22 -4.89
N HIS A 45 0.94 16.30 -5.66
CA HIS A 45 -0.01 16.46 -6.78
C HIS A 45 0.54 15.93 -8.12
N SER A 46 1.85 15.79 -8.23
CA SER A 46 2.61 15.34 -9.40
C SER A 46 3.73 14.39 -8.96
N LYS A 47 4.49 13.89 -9.92
CA LYS A 47 5.61 12.95 -9.71
C LYS A 47 5.18 11.68 -8.94
N THR A 48 3.98 11.18 -9.25
CA THR A 48 3.43 9.97 -8.65
C THR A 48 3.54 8.80 -9.62
N LEU A 49 3.36 7.57 -9.13
CA LEU A 49 3.34 6.39 -9.99
C LEU A 49 2.22 6.49 -11.05
N VAL A 50 1.07 7.06 -10.70
CA VAL A 50 -0.03 7.30 -11.66
C VAL A 50 0.40 8.22 -12.78
N ASN A 51 1.18 9.28 -12.52
CA ASN A 51 1.69 10.16 -13.58
C ASN A 51 2.61 9.40 -14.55
N ALA A 52 3.48 8.53 -14.04
CA ALA A 52 4.33 7.67 -14.86
C ALA A 52 3.51 6.66 -15.69
N LEU A 53 2.50 6.03 -15.07
CA LEU A 53 1.63 5.07 -15.72
C LEU A 53 0.79 5.71 -16.85
N ILE A 54 0.26 6.91 -16.64
CA ILE A 54 -0.47 7.63 -17.71
C ILE A 54 0.47 7.93 -18.88
N ASN A 55 1.71 8.30 -18.63
CA ASN A 55 2.68 8.53 -19.69
C ASN A 55 3.05 7.24 -20.43
N HIS A 56 3.19 6.12 -19.73
CA HIS A 56 3.57 4.82 -20.30
C HIS A 56 2.41 4.14 -21.04
N CYS A 57 1.25 4.04 -20.40
CA CYS A 57 0.10 3.26 -20.89
C CYS A 57 -0.88 4.10 -21.74
N GLY A 58 -0.82 5.43 -21.66
CA GLY A 58 -1.77 6.31 -22.36
C GLY A 58 -3.23 6.04 -21.98
N SER A 59 -4.07 5.80 -22.98
CA SER A 59 -5.50 5.53 -22.80
C SER A 59 -5.82 4.09 -22.38
N SER A 60 -4.84 3.20 -22.27
CA SER A 60 -5.05 1.78 -21.95
C SER A 60 -5.19 1.49 -20.45
N LEU A 61 -5.21 2.49 -19.56
CA LEU A 61 -5.46 2.28 -18.15
C LEU A 61 -6.96 2.22 -17.85
N SER A 62 -7.37 1.27 -16.98
CA SER A 62 -8.75 1.21 -16.50
C SER A 62 -9.18 2.49 -15.80
N GLY A 63 -10.33 3.03 -16.18
CA GLY A 63 -10.93 4.21 -15.57
C GLY A 63 -11.73 3.96 -14.29
N ILE A 64 -11.98 2.71 -13.90
CA ILE A 64 -12.85 2.34 -12.77
C ILE A 64 -12.38 2.95 -11.45
N GLY A 65 -11.07 3.09 -11.23
CA GLY A 65 -10.50 3.74 -10.05
C GLY A 65 -10.79 5.25 -9.95
N GLY A 66 -11.46 5.82 -10.95
CA GLY A 66 -11.72 7.24 -11.11
C GLY A 66 -10.52 8.01 -11.65
N GLU A 67 -10.72 9.27 -12.02
CA GLU A 67 -9.74 10.12 -12.71
C GLU A 67 -8.38 10.22 -12.00
N LYS A 68 -8.37 10.16 -10.68
CA LYS A 68 -7.13 10.30 -9.88
C LYS A 68 -6.35 9.00 -9.69
N ARG A 69 -6.92 7.85 -10.06
CA ARG A 69 -6.36 6.52 -9.76
C ARG A 69 -6.57 5.51 -10.89
N PRO A 70 -6.35 5.89 -12.17
CA PRO A 70 -6.58 4.95 -13.27
C PRO A 70 -5.74 3.68 -13.07
N GLY A 71 -6.38 2.53 -13.20
CA GLY A 71 -5.75 1.21 -13.07
C GLY A 71 -5.35 0.77 -11.66
N ILE A 72 -5.44 1.62 -10.65
CA ILE A 72 -4.94 1.34 -9.30
C ILE A 72 -5.95 0.52 -8.49
N VAL A 73 -5.58 -0.72 -8.17
CA VAL A 73 -6.37 -1.67 -7.37
C VAL A 73 -5.86 -1.83 -5.93
N HIS A 74 -4.60 -1.49 -5.67
CA HIS A 74 -4.00 -1.45 -4.33
C HIS A 74 -2.92 -0.38 -4.24
N ARG A 75 -2.29 -0.25 -3.08
CA ARG A 75 -1.25 0.76 -2.88
C ARG A 75 -0.15 0.29 -1.95
N LEU A 76 1.03 0.88 -2.15
CA LEU A 76 2.15 0.87 -1.20
C LEU A 76 2.32 2.29 -0.63
N ASP A 77 2.88 2.39 0.56
CA ASP A 77 3.24 3.68 1.15
C ASP A 77 4.39 4.33 0.35
N LYS A 78 4.60 5.63 0.52
CA LYS A 78 5.64 6.40 -0.19
C LYS A 78 7.01 5.73 -0.09
N ASP A 79 7.41 5.39 1.13
CA ASP A 79 8.75 4.88 1.43
C ASP A 79 8.82 3.34 1.46
N THR A 80 7.74 2.66 1.10
CA THR A 80 7.71 1.21 0.87
C THR A 80 8.04 0.92 -0.59
N SER A 81 9.05 0.10 -0.82
CA SER A 81 9.39 -0.46 -2.13
C SER A 81 8.70 -1.80 -2.37
N GLY A 82 8.73 -2.28 -3.61
CA GLY A 82 8.28 -3.60 -4.02
C GLY A 82 7.13 -3.60 -5.02
N LEU A 83 6.59 -4.78 -5.26
CA LEU A 83 5.69 -5.03 -6.39
C LEU A 83 4.33 -4.37 -6.22
N ILE A 84 3.89 -3.69 -7.26
CA ILE A 84 2.54 -3.17 -7.42
C ILE A 84 1.96 -3.63 -8.75
N VAL A 85 0.74 -4.17 -8.73
CA VAL A 85 -0.01 -4.56 -9.92
C VAL A 85 -1.02 -3.48 -10.27
N VAL A 86 -1.13 -3.18 -11.55
CA VAL A 86 -2.00 -2.12 -12.10
C VAL A 86 -2.81 -2.72 -13.26
N ALA A 87 -4.08 -2.42 -13.31
CA ALA A 87 -4.99 -2.89 -14.35
C ALA A 87 -4.97 -1.98 -15.58
N LYS A 88 -4.79 -2.57 -16.76
CA LYS A 88 -4.79 -1.83 -18.04
C LYS A 88 -6.19 -1.73 -18.67
N ASN A 89 -7.15 -2.53 -18.22
CA ASN A 89 -8.54 -2.49 -18.68
C ASN A 89 -9.51 -2.79 -17.54
N ASP A 90 -10.79 -2.56 -17.77
CA ASP A 90 -11.83 -2.67 -16.74
C ASP A 90 -12.09 -4.12 -16.30
N LYS A 91 -11.90 -5.08 -17.20
CA LYS A 91 -12.03 -6.51 -16.87
C LYS A 91 -10.98 -6.93 -15.84
N SER A 92 -9.72 -6.60 -16.08
CA SER A 92 -8.63 -6.89 -15.14
C SER A 92 -8.76 -6.08 -13.85
N HIS A 93 -9.25 -4.84 -13.93
CA HIS A 93 -9.49 -4.02 -12.74
C HIS A 93 -10.52 -4.67 -11.81
N ASN A 94 -11.65 -5.11 -12.35
CA ASN A 94 -12.70 -5.79 -11.56
C ASN A 94 -12.17 -7.09 -10.94
N GLY A 95 -11.50 -7.94 -11.74
CA GLY A 95 -10.93 -9.21 -11.25
C GLY A 95 -9.89 -9.02 -10.15
N LEU A 96 -8.95 -8.10 -10.34
CA LEU A 96 -7.93 -7.77 -9.32
C LEU A 96 -8.57 -7.14 -8.08
N SER A 97 -9.51 -6.20 -8.24
CA SER A 97 -10.20 -5.56 -7.12
C SER A 97 -10.94 -6.58 -6.26
N GLU A 98 -11.58 -7.58 -6.87
CA GLU A 98 -12.24 -8.67 -6.15
C GLU A 98 -11.23 -9.52 -5.36
N GLN A 99 -10.10 -9.92 -5.97
CA GLN A 99 -9.04 -10.64 -5.26
C GLN A 99 -8.50 -9.84 -4.08
N PHE A 100 -8.25 -8.53 -4.25
CA PHE A 100 -7.82 -7.66 -3.15
C PHE A 100 -8.89 -7.50 -2.07
N LYS A 101 -10.19 -7.46 -2.44
CA LYS A 101 -11.32 -7.39 -1.51
C LYS A 101 -11.47 -8.67 -0.69
N ASN A 102 -11.26 -9.82 -1.32
CA ASN A 102 -11.30 -11.13 -0.66
C ASN A 102 -10.07 -11.38 0.22
N HIS A 103 -9.07 -10.51 0.13
CA HIS A 103 -7.86 -10.52 0.97
C HIS A 103 -7.08 -11.85 0.93
N GLY A 104 -7.19 -12.62 -0.17
CA GLY A 104 -6.53 -13.90 -0.32
C GLY A 104 -7.16 -15.05 0.47
N ARG A 105 -8.36 -14.87 1.06
CA ARG A 105 -9.08 -15.94 1.77
C ARG A 105 -9.43 -17.13 0.89
N ASP A 106 -9.54 -16.90 -0.41
CA ASP A 106 -9.76 -17.92 -1.45
C ASP A 106 -8.46 -18.52 -2.01
N GLY A 107 -7.31 -18.17 -1.42
CA GLY A 107 -5.99 -18.66 -1.84
C GLY A 107 -5.45 -18.03 -3.13
N LYS A 108 -6.20 -17.16 -3.80
CA LYS A 108 -5.81 -16.59 -5.11
C LYS A 108 -4.84 -15.41 -5.01
N LEU A 109 -4.75 -14.77 -3.85
CA LEU A 109 -3.88 -13.63 -3.62
C LEU A 109 -3.08 -13.79 -2.34
N ILE A 110 -1.76 -13.74 -2.44
CA ILE A 110 -0.86 -13.69 -1.28
C ILE A 110 -0.21 -12.31 -1.25
N ARG A 111 -0.35 -11.61 -0.12
CA ARG A 111 0.32 -10.33 0.14
C ARG A 111 1.34 -10.51 1.25
N SER A 112 2.60 -10.67 0.84
CA SER A 112 3.72 -10.82 1.74
C SER A 112 4.65 -9.61 1.64
N TYR A 113 5.11 -9.15 2.79
CA TYR A 113 6.01 -8.01 2.95
C TYR A 113 7.17 -8.42 3.84
N GLN A 114 8.32 -7.81 3.62
CA GLN A 114 9.45 -7.91 4.53
C GLN A 114 9.68 -6.56 5.20
N ALA A 115 9.95 -6.60 6.50
CA ALA A 115 10.27 -5.42 7.30
C ALA A 115 11.53 -5.68 8.13
N ILE A 116 12.44 -4.73 8.12
CA ILE A 116 13.53 -4.68 9.11
C ILE A 116 12.99 -3.89 10.29
N VAL A 117 13.07 -4.48 11.47
CA VAL A 117 12.53 -3.91 12.70
C VAL A 117 13.61 -3.82 13.77
N TRP A 118 13.45 -2.88 14.67
CA TRP A 118 14.24 -2.81 15.91
C TRP A 118 13.81 -3.90 16.88
N GLY A 119 14.78 -4.45 17.59
CA GLY A 119 14.59 -5.50 18.59
C GLY A 119 14.46 -6.91 17.99
N ILE A 120 14.52 -7.88 18.90
CA ILE A 120 14.41 -9.30 18.58
C ILE A 120 13.13 -9.84 19.23
N PRO A 121 12.11 -10.21 18.41
CA PRO A 121 10.89 -10.78 18.95
C PRO A 121 11.15 -12.03 19.79
N LYS A 122 10.48 -12.12 20.96
CA LYS A 122 10.56 -13.27 21.86
C LYS A 122 10.05 -14.55 21.18
N PHE A 123 8.98 -14.44 20.40
CA PHE A 123 8.40 -15.53 19.62
C PHE A 123 8.93 -15.50 18.19
N SER A 124 8.95 -16.65 17.53
CA SER A 124 9.38 -16.76 16.12
C SER A 124 8.30 -16.32 15.13
N SER A 125 7.03 -16.31 15.56
CA SER A 125 5.88 -15.92 14.74
C SER A 125 4.69 -15.53 15.63
N GLY A 126 3.71 -14.87 15.02
CA GLY A 126 2.48 -14.50 15.69
C GLY A 126 1.44 -13.88 14.76
N SER A 127 0.31 -13.50 15.34
CA SER A 127 -0.77 -12.79 14.65
C SER A 127 -1.18 -11.57 15.47
N ILE A 128 -1.43 -10.46 14.78
CA ILE A 128 -1.89 -9.21 15.38
C ILE A 128 -3.25 -8.88 14.77
N THR A 129 -4.27 -8.83 15.62
CA THR A 129 -5.64 -8.45 15.23
C THR A 129 -6.06 -7.25 16.06
N THR A 130 -6.33 -6.12 15.40
CA THR A 130 -6.73 -4.86 16.05
C THR A 130 -7.71 -4.09 15.18
N TYR A 131 -8.23 -2.97 15.67
CA TYR A 131 -8.93 -1.98 14.88
C TYR A 131 -8.02 -0.79 14.61
N LEU A 132 -7.85 -0.42 13.33
CA LEU A 132 -7.06 0.73 12.91
C LEU A 132 -7.96 1.89 12.47
N GLY A 133 -7.60 3.09 12.90
CA GLY A 133 -8.28 4.33 12.54
C GLY A 133 -7.38 5.54 12.66
N ARG A 134 -7.85 6.71 12.20
CA ARG A 134 -7.14 7.97 12.40
C ARG A 134 -7.04 8.27 13.90
N SER A 135 -5.86 8.66 14.36
CA SER A 135 -5.65 9.06 15.75
C SER A 135 -6.51 10.28 16.10
N SER A 136 -7.15 10.26 17.26
CA SER A 136 -7.90 11.40 17.80
C SER A 136 -7.00 12.58 18.18
N LYS A 137 -5.77 12.27 18.61
CA LYS A 137 -4.78 13.29 19.01
C LYS A 137 -4.03 13.89 17.82
N ASN A 138 -3.78 13.09 16.76
CA ASN A 138 -3.07 13.53 15.57
C ASN A 138 -3.65 12.86 14.32
N ARG A 139 -4.51 13.55 13.58
CA ARG A 139 -5.19 13.04 12.40
C ARG A 139 -4.28 12.61 11.24
N LYS A 140 -3.00 12.98 11.26
CA LYS A 140 -2.01 12.49 10.29
C LYS A 140 -1.53 11.08 10.60
N LYS A 141 -1.68 10.61 11.86
CA LYS A 141 -1.27 9.28 12.31
C LYS A 141 -2.44 8.29 12.30
N ILE A 142 -2.11 7.01 12.11
CA ILE A 142 -3.00 5.87 12.34
C ILE A 142 -2.73 5.36 13.75
N ALA A 143 -3.79 4.98 14.46
CA ALA A 143 -3.73 4.45 15.81
C ALA A 143 -4.50 3.14 15.91
N ILE A 144 -4.15 2.35 16.92
CA ILE A 144 -4.83 1.12 17.31
C ILE A 144 -5.97 1.45 18.28
N TYR A 145 -7.07 0.71 18.12
CA TYR A 145 -8.22 0.76 18.98
C TYR A 145 -8.63 -0.66 19.38
N LYS A 146 -9.25 -0.81 20.53
CA LYS A 146 -9.72 -2.11 21.07
C LYS A 146 -11.11 -2.48 20.56
N ASP A 147 -11.87 -1.50 20.07
CA ASP A 147 -13.28 -1.64 19.71
C ASP A 147 -13.55 -1.19 18.27
N GLU A 148 -14.56 -1.79 17.67
CA GLU A 148 -15.09 -1.33 16.39
C GLU A 148 -15.95 -0.07 16.60
N LYS A 149 -15.69 0.96 15.78
CA LYS A 149 -16.51 2.18 15.67
C LYS A 149 -16.49 2.69 14.23
N PRO A 150 -17.43 3.58 13.85
CA PRO A 150 -17.34 4.27 12.58
C PRO A 150 -15.92 4.83 12.36
N ARG A 151 -15.31 4.55 11.18
CA ARG A 151 -13.93 4.91 10.81
C ARG A 151 -12.81 4.10 11.49
N ARG A 152 -13.11 3.08 12.28
CA ARG A 152 -12.16 2.07 12.75
C ARG A 152 -12.42 0.77 11.99
N LYS A 153 -11.38 0.18 11.44
CA LYS A 153 -11.51 -1.00 10.57
C LYS A 153 -10.63 -2.10 11.11
N ILE A 154 -11.15 -3.32 11.14
CA ILE A 154 -10.36 -4.50 11.52
C ILE A 154 -9.13 -4.60 10.64
N ALA A 155 -8.01 -4.94 11.26
CA ALA A 155 -6.71 -5.16 10.65
C ALA A 155 -6.10 -6.44 11.20
N ILE A 156 -5.64 -7.33 10.31
CA ILE A 156 -5.06 -8.63 10.67
C ILE A 156 -3.75 -8.79 9.91
N THR A 157 -2.67 -9.03 10.67
CA THR A 157 -1.32 -9.26 10.15
C THR A 157 -0.74 -10.49 10.81
N HIS A 158 -0.37 -11.49 10.01
CA HIS A 158 0.46 -12.61 10.47
C HIS A 158 1.91 -12.25 10.24
N TRP A 159 2.78 -12.58 11.19
CA TRP A 159 4.19 -12.28 11.07
C TRP A 159 5.06 -13.48 11.46
N LYS A 160 6.25 -13.54 10.87
CA LYS A 160 7.27 -14.55 11.15
C LYS A 160 8.66 -13.92 11.09
N THR A 161 9.49 -14.17 12.07
CA THR A 161 10.90 -13.76 12.05
C THR A 161 11.66 -14.64 11.07
N LEU A 162 12.28 -14.02 10.08
CA LEU A 162 13.11 -14.70 9.08
C LEU A 162 14.59 -14.75 9.50
N LYS A 163 15.10 -13.62 10.03
CA LYS A 163 16.50 -13.49 10.46
C LYS A 163 16.57 -12.61 11.70
N LYS A 164 17.57 -12.86 12.54
CA LYS A 164 17.90 -12.07 13.73
C LYS A 164 19.34 -11.61 13.66
N ASN A 165 19.61 -10.38 14.02
CA ASN A 165 20.96 -9.85 14.21
C ASN A 165 21.06 -9.30 15.62
N THR A 166 21.61 -10.12 16.53
CA THR A 166 21.74 -9.81 17.96
C THR A 166 22.77 -8.71 18.23
N LEU A 167 23.77 -8.54 17.36
CA LEU A 167 24.78 -7.49 17.53
C LEU A 167 24.19 -6.09 17.36
N ASN A 168 23.24 -5.94 16.44
CA ASN A 168 22.63 -4.65 16.13
C ASN A 168 21.20 -4.51 16.67
N ASP A 169 20.71 -5.51 17.40
CA ASP A 169 19.34 -5.58 17.93
C ASP A 169 18.28 -5.29 16.86
N ILE A 170 18.38 -5.98 15.71
CA ILE A 170 17.43 -5.88 14.60
C ILE A 170 16.97 -7.25 14.13
N SER A 171 15.78 -7.32 13.55
CA SER A 171 15.23 -8.53 12.95
C SER A 171 14.63 -8.26 11.57
N LEU A 172 14.70 -9.26 10.69
CA LEU A 172 13.96 -9.30 9.45
C LEU A 172 12.67 -10.11 9.68
N ILE A 173 11.53 -9.48 9.47
CA ILE A 173 10.21 -10.08 9.68
C ILE A 173 9.45 -10.15 8.35
N GLU A 174 8.88 -11.31 8.05
CA GLU A 174 7.86 -11.46 7.02
C GLU A 174 6.49 -11.14 7.61
N CYS A 175 5.70 -10.32 6.91
CA CYS A 175 4.32 -9.99 7.26
C CYS A 175 3.37 -10.43 6.15
N LYS A 176 2.41 -11.30 6.46
CA LYS A 176 1.31 -11.69 5.56
C LYS A 176 0.03 -11.00 5.99
N LEU A 177 -0.64 -10.35 5.03
CA LEU A 177 -1.78 -9.51 5.31
C LEU A 177 -3.10 -10.18 4.93
N GLU A 178 -4.06 -10.29 5.88
CA GLU A 178 -5.46 -10.56 5.57
C GLU A 178 -6.24 -9.27 5.27
N THR A 179 -5.76 -8.12 5.68
CA THR A 179 -6.36 -6.81 5.44
C THR A 179 -5.30 -5.83 4.94
N GLY A 180 -5.68 -4.76 4.25
CA GLY A 180 -4.74 -3.76 3.72
C GLY A 180 -5.10 -2.35 4.20
N ARG A 181 -4.92 -2.04 5.48
CA ARG A 181 -5.19 -0.71 6.04
C ARG A 181 -3.96 0.18 5.90
N THR A 182 -4.19 1.48 5.89
CA THR A 182 -3.11 2.48 5.83
C THR A 182 -2.11 2.25 6.96
N HIS A 183 -0.81 2.17 6.62
CA HIS A 183 0.31 1.96 7.55
C HIS A 183 0.19 0.70 8.43
N GLN A 184 -0.62 -0.30 8.02
CA GLN A 184 -0.99 -1.43 8.88
C GLN A 184 0.22 -2.15 9.47
N ILE A 185 1.18 -2.58 8.65
CA ILE A 185 2.37 -3.30 9.11
C ILE A 185 3.16 -2.44 10.10
N ARG A 186 3.39 -1.17 9.78
CA ARG A 186 4.15 -0.24 10.63
C ARG A 186 3.51 -0.08 12.01
N VAL A 187 2.18 0.12 12.05
CA VAL A 187 1.44 0.31 13.30
C VAL A 187 1.36 -0.99 14.10
N HIS A 188 1.22 -2.13 13.43
CA HIS A 188 1.16 -3.44 14.09
C HIS A 188 2.52 -3.85 14.68
N LEU A 189 3.62 -3.65 13.94
CA LEU A 189 4.96 -3.98 14.43
C LEU A 189 5.37 -3.05 15.58
N ASP A 190 5.05 -1.75 15.50
CA ASP A 190 5.22 -0.81 16.61
C ASP A 190 4.42 -1.21 17.86
N HIS A 191 3.18 -1.70 17.68
CA HIS A 191 2.33 -2.18 18.77
C HIS A 191 2.93 -3.36 19.56
N ILE A 192 3.67 -4.22 18.90
CA ILE A 192 4.39 -5.32 19.55
C ILE A 192 5.82 -4.94 19.95
N SER A 193 6.13 -3.64 20.00
CA SER A 193 7.42 -3.06 20.39
C SER A 193 8.57 -3.38 19.44
N HIS A 194 8.27 -3.64 18.18
CA HIS A 194 9.26 -3.87 17.12
C HIS A 194 9.02 -2.90 15.93
N PRO A 195 9.26 -1.58 16.09
CA PRO A 195 9.03 -0.60 15.03
C PRO A 195 9.97 -0.84 13.84
N VAL A 196 9.47 -0.44 12.65
CA VAL A 196 10.22 -0.44 11.38
C VAL A 196 11.13 0.78 11.30
#